data_bf1bedb727194d680fd8ddb7b88d0151
#
_entry.id   bf1bedb727194d680fd8ddb7b88d0151
#
_cell.length_a   1.000
_cell.length_b   1.000
_cell.length_c   1.000
_cell.angle_alpha   90.00
_cell.angle_beta   90.00
_cell.angle_gamma   90.00
#
_symmetry.space_group_name_H-M   'P 1'
#
loop_
_entity.id
_entity.type
_entity.pdbx_description
1 polymer ?
#
loop_
_entity_poly.entity_id
_entity_poly.type
_entity_poly.pdbx_seq_one_letter_code
_entity_poly.pdbx_strand_id
1 'polypeptide(L)'
;MTRPAEYWKKRAEANMDRVQEGAEQHLARLGRAYRQAAQELTDEVKRILGTYAKRFDLTPEEAAAALQEPFDEESRAYGYRVSRAEALKAAIQEQMNRLGVQVERETAAQREWTASKSYQSARKMVQDMTGGLVNHATPDLRGMLQAMDTVWAGGNYSARIWKNTERLAETLSSEIEAAFLSGKSVRRMADTIMERFGVGYRAAECLVRTETSYVQNRTAARSYEDAGCTEYEVLTAQDRRTCQYCAKQNGKRYLLATMQAGENAPPFHPNCRCTVLPVVEEGTETGKAEAAKQEEIGFAVATTGKSGIIKADRVISGHSTTPKKAEPNVVIDHVDENGSVDARGFYDADGLKERDIHTTDHGNPKRHPYGEHGEHGHDYQWNTDGSLKRKATRELTDTERKENSDIL
;
A
#
# COMPACT_ATOMS: atom_id res chain seq x y z
N MET A 1 14.66 -34.97 9.69
CA MET A 1 13.55 -35.10 10.64
C MET A 1 12.66 -33.89 10.44
N THR A 2 11.49 -34.07 9.87
CA THR A 2 10.45 -33.03 9.74
C THR A 2 9.91 -32.66 11.12
N ARG A 3 9.89 -31.36 11.43
CA ARG A 3 9.38 -30.89 12.72
C ARG A 3 7.86 -30.94 12.72
N PRO A 4 7.18 -31.18 13.88
CA PRO A 4 5.72 -31.27 13.97
C PRO A 4 5.04 -29.98 13.50
N ALA A 5 3.82 -30.09 12.96
CA ALA A 5 3.01 -28.94 12.53
C ALA A 5 2.84 -27.85 13.63
N GLU A 6 2.73 -28.28 14.88
CA GLU A 6 2.63 -27.40 16.05
C GLU A 6 3.87 -26.50 16.23
N TYR A 7 5.06 -26.98 15.88
CA TYR A 7 6.26 -26.15 15.91
C TYR A 7 6.18 -24.99 14.91
N TRP A 8 5.67 -25.25 13.71
CA TRP A 8 5.57 -24.23 12.67
C TRP A 8 4.50 -23.18 13.02
N LYS A 9 3.39 -23.60 13.60
CA LYS A 9 2.35 -22.70 14.13
C LYS A 9 2.91 -21.76 15.18
N LYS A 10 3.57 -22.27 16.20
CA LYS A 10 4.23 -21.45 17.25
C LYS A 10 5.27 -20.49 16.67
N ARG A 11 6.00 -20.91 15.63
CA ARG A 11 6.98 -20.05 14.99
C ARG A 11 6.34 -18.92 14.19
N ALA A 12 5.22 -19.15 13.51
CA ALA A 12 4.47 -18.12 12.82
C ALA A 12 3.85 -17.12 13.80
N GLU A 13 3.29 -17.61 14.91
CA GLU A 13 2.79 -16.77 16.01
C GLU A 13 3.92 -15.89 16.57
N ALA A 14 5.08 -16.45 16.89
CA ALA A 14 6.23 -15.68 17.37
C ALA A 14 6.75 -14.65 16.35
N ASN A 15 6.63 -14.92 15.05
CA ASN A 15 6.95 -13.94 14.02
C ASN A 15 5.92 -12.81 13.98
N MET A 16 4.63 -13.13 14.12
CA MET A 16 3.56 -12.13 14.22
C MET A 16 3.77 -11.23 15.44
N ASP A 17 4.01 -11.83 16.60
CA ASP A 17 4.23 -11.08 17.86
C ASP A 17 5.42 -10.12 17.70
N ARG A 18 6.54 -10.57 17.13
CA ARG A 18 7.72 -9.73 16.89
C ARG A 18 7.42 -8.55 15.96
N VAL A 19 6.61 -8.76 14.92
CA VAL A 19 6.20 -7.69 14.01
C VAL A 19 5.27 -6.72 14.71
N GLN A 20 4.36 -7.19 15.56
CA GLN A 20 3.47 -6.34 16.36
C GLN A 20 4.26 -5.55 17.43
N GLU A 21 5.25 -6.15 18.10
CA GLU A 21 6.16 -5.44 19.01
C GLU A 21 6.92 -4.32 18.30
N GLY A 22 7.41 -4.56 17.08
CA GLY A 22 8.01 -3.52 16.26
C GLY A 22 7.05 -2.39 15.94
N ALA A 23 5.78 -2.68 15.68
CA ALA A 23 4.73 -1.68 15.48
C ALA A 23 4.51 -0.80 16.72
N GLU A 24 4.62 -1.36 17.95
CA GLU A 24 4.49 -0.57 19.18
C GLU A 24 5.50 0.57 19.29
N GLN A 25 6.72 0.38 18.81
CA GLN A 25 7.74 1.46 18.79
C GLN A 25 7.32 2.61 17.87
N HIS A 26 6.73 2.31 16.71
CA HIS A 26 6.18 3.32 15.80
C HIS A 26 4.96 4.00 16.41
N LEU A 27 4.06 3.24 17.03
CA LEU A 27 2.89 3.76 17.73
C LEU A 27 3.29 4.69 18.89
N ALA A 28 4.36 4.39 19.62
CA ALA A 28 4.89 5.27 20.65
C ALA A 28 5.38 6.61 20.07
N ARG A 29 5.99 6.62 18.87
CA ARG A 29 6.36 7.87 18.17
C ARG A 29 5.13 8.65 17.74
N LEU A 30 4.15 8.00 17.14
CA LEU A 30 2.88 8.62 16.78
C LEU A 30 2.16 9.21 17.99
N GLY A 31 2.11 8.48 19.11
CA GLY A 31 1.51 8.98 20.36
C GLY A 31 2.20 10.25 20.87
N ARG A 32 3.53 10.37 20.71
CA ARG A 32 4.24 11.62 21.01
C ARG A 32 3.86 12.74 20.06
N ALA A 33 3.79 12.45 18.74
CA ALA A 33 3.41 13.42 17.74
C ALA A 33 2.02 14.01 17.97
N TYR A 34 1.04 13.15 18.29
CA TYR A 34 -0.32 13.59 18.60
C TYR A 34 -0.37 14.46 19.88
N ARG A 35 0.34 14.09 20.93
CA ARG A 35 0.41 14.92 22.16
C ARG A 35 1.11 16.26 21.93
N GLN A 36 2.20 16.26 21.16
CA GLN A 36 2.90 17.49 20.81
C GLN A 36 2.00 18.40 19.97
N ALA A 37 1.35 17.88 18.96
CA ALA A 37 0.42 18.63 18.12
C ALA A 37 -0.73 19.23 18.94
N ALA A 38 -1.30 18.48 19.88
CA ALA A 38 -2.32 18.96 20.79
C ALA A 38 -1.80 20.12 21.69
N GLN A 39 -0.59 20.03 22.20
CA GLN A 39 0.02 21.06 23.02
C GLN A 39 0.29 22.33 22.20
N GLU A 40 0.90 22.20 21.01
CA GLU A 40 1.17 23.30 20.10
C GLU A 40 -0.10 24.07 19.72
N LEU A 41 -1.19 23.32 19.38
CA LEU A 41 -2.47 23.93 19.08
C LEU A 41 -3.08 24.63 20.32
N THR A 42 -2.96 24.02 21.49
CA THR A 42 -3.42 24.63 22.75
C THR A 42 -2.70 25.95 23.03
N ASP A 43 -1.40 25.99 22.82
CA ASP A 43 -0.59 27.20 23.05
C ASP A 43 -0.89 28.27 22.01
N GLU A 44 -1.18 27.90 20.76
CA GLU A 44 -1.62 28.82 19.75
C GLU A 44 -3.01 29.42 20.05
N VAL A 45 -3.95 28.62 20.54
CA VAL A 45 -5.26 29.10 21.02
C VAL A 45 -5.07 30.11 22.16
N LYS A 46 -4.21 29.82 23.14
CA LYS A 46 -3.88 30.77 24.23
C LYS A 46 -3.29 32.07 23.68
N ARG A 47 -2.38 31.98 22.71
CA ARG A 47 -1.72 33.14 22.08
C ARG A 47 -2.75 34.01 21.36
N ILE A 48 -3.63 33.41 20.58
CA ILE A 48 -4.70 34.12 19.87
C ILE A 48 -5.61 34.86 20.85
N LEU A 49 -6.02 34.21 21.92
CA LEU A 49 -6.91 34.81 22.95
C LEU A 49 -6.17 35.84 23.82
N GLY A 50 -4.92 35.60 24.20
CA GLY A 50 -4.12 36.55 24.98
C GLY A 50 -3.81 37.85 24.26
N THR A 51 -3.68 37.79 22.92
CA THR A 51 -3.57 39.02 22.10
C THR A 51 -4.88 39.83 22.09
N TYR A 52 -6.02 39.18 22.24
CA TYR A 52 -7.33 39.84 22.38
C TYR A 52 -7.41 40.65 23.69
N ALA A 53 -7.10 40.01 24.82
CA ALA A 53 -7.11 40.64 26.13
C ALA A 53 -6.24 41.92 26.18
N LYS A 54 -5.00 41.82 25.67
CA LYS A 54 -4.06 42.94 25.62
C LYS A 54 -4.53 44.10 24.75
N ARG A 55 -5.18 43.84 23.63
CA ARG A 55 -5.61 44.88 22.68
C ARG A 55 -6.74 45.74 23.22
N PHE A 56 -7.57 45.18 24.09
CA PHE A 56 -8.74 45.87 24.68
C PHE A 56 -8.50 46.22 26.17
N ASP A 57 -7.28 46.04 26.67
CA ASP A 57 -6.91 46.31 28.07
C ASP A 57 -7.83 45.62 29.08
N LEU A 58 -8.22 44.38 28.72
CA LEU A 58 -9.08 43.52 29.51
C LEU A 58 -8.28 42.49 30.31
N THR A 59 -8.75 42.16 31.50
CA THR A 59 -8.30 40.97 32.19
C THR A 59 -8.76 39.69 31.44
N PRO A 60 -8.16 38.55 31.64
CA PRO A 60 -8.63 37.27 31.04
C PRO A 60 -10.09 36.96 31.34
N GLU A 61 -10.56 37.34 32.56
CA GLU A 61 -11.94 37.16 33.00
C GLU A 61 -12.89 38.12 32.29
N GLU A 62 -12.53 39.38 32.15
CA GLU A 62 -13.29 40.41 31.41
C GLU A 62 -13.32 40.10 29.89
N ALA A 63 -12.22 39.61 29.33
CA ALA A 63 -12.16 39.12 27.95
C ALA A 63 -13.09 37.92 27.73
N ALA A 64 -13.16 36.98 28.68
CA ALA A 64 -14.08 35.85 28.65
C ALA A 64 -15.56 36.31 28.83
N ALA A 65 -15.82 37.27 29.66
CA ALA A 65 -17.16 37.86 29.87
C ALA A 65 -17.62 38.65 28.63
N ALA A 66 -16.74 39.45 28.04
CA ALA A 66 -17.04 40.22 26.80
C ALA A 66 -17.35 39.31 25.60
N LEU A 67 -16.87 38.06 25.61
CA LEU A 67 -17.24 37.04 24.63
C LEU A 67 -18.62 36.45 24.84
N GLN A 68 -19.28 36.68 26.00
CA GLN A 68 -20.63 36.21 26.32
C GLN A 68 -21.74 37.23 26.02
N GLU A 69 -21.37 38.49 25.73
CA GLU A 69 -22.38 39.51 25.38
C GLU A 69 -23.08 39.20 24.05
N PRO A 70 -24.40 39.55 23.92
CA PRO A 70 -25.16 39.29 22.69
C PRO A 70 -24.48 39.89 21.47
N PHE A 71 -24.57 39.19 20.37
CA PHE A 71 -23.99 39.56 19.08
C PHE A 71 -24.70 40.84 18.52
N ASP A 72 -23.93 41.91 18.37
CA ASP A 72 -24.28 43.04 17.54
C ASP A 72 -23.45 43.02 16.27
N GLU A 73 -24.07 42.70 15.13
CA GLU A 73 -23.42 42.58 13.83
C GLU A 73 -22.73 43.87 13.35
N GLU A 74 -23.12 45.02 13.85
CA GLU A 74 -22.56 46.30 13.49
C GLU A 74 -21.34 46.71 14.35
N SER A 75 -21.02 45.96 15.40
CA SER A 75 -19.92 46.28 16.29
C SER A 75 -18.55 45.92 15.73
N ARG A 76 -17.53 46.77 16.00
CA ARG A 76 -16.13 46.46 15.72
C ARG A 76 -15.66 45.15 16.40
N ALA A 77 -16.33 44.73 17.45
CA ALA A 77 -16.09 43.47 18.17
C ALA A 77 -16.50 42.27 17.32
N TYR A 78 -17.54 42.36 16.48
CA TYR A 78 -17.94 41.27 15.57
C TYR A 78 -16.86 40.97 14.54
N GLY A 79 -16.42 41.94 13.75
CA GLY A 79 -15.39 41.73 12.74
C GLY A 79 -14.07 41.20 13.34
N TYR A 80 -13.75 41.56 14.58
CA TYR A 80 -12.60 41.08 15.28
C TYR A 80 -12.75 39.61 15.74
N ARG A 81 -13.96 39.21 16.17
CA ARG A 81 -14.27 37.81 16.52
C ARG A 81 -14.21 36.91 15.29
N VAL A 82 -14.79 37.33 14.17
CA VAL A 82 -14.75 36.58 12.90
C VAL A 82 -13.30 36.35 12.47
N SER A 83 -12.47 37.40 12.45
CA SER A 83 -11.05 37.25 12.07
C SER A 83 -10.27 36.30 13.01
N ARG A 84 -10.71 36.19 14.27
CA ARG A 84 -10.11 35.25 15.24
C ARG A 84 -10.56 33.81 15.06
N ALA A 85 -11.85 33.60 14.75
CA ALA A 85 -12.34 32.28 14.39
C ALA A 85 -11.65 31.74 13.11
N GLU A 86 -11.44 32.64 12.13
CA GLU A 86 -10.67 32.28 10.92
C GLU A 86 -9.22 31.97 11.23
N ALA A 87 -8.55 32.73 12.11
CA ALA A 87 -7.20 32.46 12.54
C ALA A 87 -7.08 31.10 13.28
N LEU A 88 -8.06 30.77 14.12
CA LEU A 88 -8.14 29.48 14.80
C LEU A 88 -8.33 28.32 13.80
N LYS A 89 -9.20 28.47 12.82
CA LYS A 89 -9.40 27.48 11.73
C LYS A 89 -8.11 27.26 10.94
N ALA A 90 -7.43 28.35 10.57
CA ALA A 90 -6.16 28.25 9.84
C ALA A 90 -5.08 27.54 10.67
N ALA A 91 -4.96 27.86 11.98
CA ALA A 91 -4.01 27.20 12.87
C ALA A 91 -4.31 25.69 13.04
N ILE A 92 -5.60 25.32 13.15
CA ILE A 92 -6.02 23.91 13.20
C ILE A 92 -5.64 23.21 11.89
N GLN A 93 -5.95 23.80 10.74
CA GLN A 93 -5.66 23.19 9.44
C GLN A 93 -4.16 22.99 9.23
N GLU A 94 -3.33 23.99 9.57
CA GLU A 94 -1.88 23.89 9.48
C GLU A 94 -1.34 22.79 10.38
N GLN A 95 -1.79 22.73 11.62
CA GLN A 95 -1.35 21.70 12.58
C GLN A 95 -1.77 20.29 12.12
N MET A 96 -2.98 20.14 11.54
CA MET A 96 -3.45 18.87 11.02
C MET A 96 -2.65 18.43 9.78
N ASN A 97 -2.30 19.34 8.90
CA ASN A 97 -1.45 19.05 7.75
C ASN A 97 -0.07 18.57 8.19
N ARG A 98 0.58 19.22 9.16
CA ARG A 98 1.87 18.79 9.72
C ARG A 98 1.77 17.40 10.35
N LEU A 99 0.72 17.17 11.15
CA LEU A 99 0.47 15.87 11.77
C LEU A 99 0.23 14.78 10.71
N GLY A 100 -0.59 15.05 9.68
CA GLY A 100 -0.86 14.13 8.59
C GLY A 100 0.40 13.65 7.89
N VAL A 101 1.28 14.57 7.50
CA VAL A 101 2.59 14.26 6.90
C VAL A 101 3.46 13.41 7.84
N GLN A 102 3.45 13.71 9.13
CA GLN A 102 4.24 12.93 10.10
C GLN A 102 3.68 11.51 10.28
N VAL A 103 2.36 11.36 10.38
CA VAL A 103 1.69 10.05 10.49
C VAL A 103 1.96 9.21 9.24
N GLU A 104 1.88 9.81 8.05
CA GLU A 104 2.15 9.13 6.78
C GLU A 104 3.60 8.62 6.73
N ARG A 105 4.58 9.47 7.05
CA ARG A 105 5.99 9.11 7.09
C ARG A 105 6.27 7.96 8.08
N GLU A 106 5.75 8.04 9.29
CA GLU A 106 5.93 6.99 10.30
C GLU A 106 5.24 5.68 9.87
N THR A 107 4.06 5.75 9.25
CA THR A 107 3.36 4.57 8.75
C THR A 107 4.09 3.93 7.58
N ALA A 108 4.64 4.73 6.65
CA ALA A 108 5.46 4.23 5.55
C ALA A 108 6.70 3.49 6.07
N ALA A 109 7.43 4.08 7.02
CA ALA A 109 8.60 3.46 7.64
C ALA A 109 8.24 2.13 8.36
N GLN A 110 7.08 2.07 9.02
CA GLN A 110 6.58 0.83 9.64
C GLN A 110 6.28 -0.23 8.59
N ARG A 111 5.67 0.13 7.46
CA ARG A 111 5.36 -0.79 6.36
C ARG A 111 6.65 -1.39 5.78
N GLU A 112 7.65 -0.57 5.50
CA GLU A 112 8.96 -1.02 4.98
C GLU A 112 9.65 -1.98 5.96
N TRP A 113 9.69 -1.63 7.23
CA TRP A 113 10.26 -2.48 8.27
C TRP A 113 9.50 -3.82 8.37
N THR A 114 8.17 -3.78 8.37
CA THR A 114 7.31 -4.97 8.42
C THR A 114 7.54 -5.86 7.21
N ALA A 115 7.56 -5.31 6.00
CA ALA A 115 7.80 -6.07 4.78
C ALA A 115 9.16 -6.80 4.83
N SER A 116 10.23 -6.09 5.20
CA SER A 116 11.57 -6.67 5.31
C SER A 116 11.61 -7.83 6.32
N LYS A 117 11.07 -7.63 7.52
CA LYS A 117 11.07 -8.66 8.57
C LYS A 117 10.19 -9.86 8.23
N SER A 118 9.02 -9.60 7.68
CA SER A 118 8.06 -10.66 7.32
C SER A 118 8.58 -11.52 6.19
N TYR A 119 9.14 -10.92 5.13
CA TYR A 119 9.73 -11.66 4.02
C TYR A 119 10.86 -12.57 4.48
N GLN A 120 11.83 -12.01 5.24
CA GLN A 120 12.97 -12.79 5.75
C GLN A 120 12.53 -13.95 6.66
N SER A 121 11.56 -13.70 7.55
CA SER A 121 11.05 -14.72 8.47
C SER A 121 10.27 -15.82 7.74
N ALA A 122 9.44 -15.45 6.76
CA ALA A 122 8.67 -16.36 5.94
C ALA A 122 9.60 -17.26 5.09
N ARG A 123 10.58 -16.64 4.41
CA ARG A 123 11.58 -17.32 3.62
C ARG A 123 12.36 -18.35 4.45
N LYS A 124 12.86 -17.94 5.62
CA LYS A 124 13.55 -18.84 6.52
C LYS A 124 12.65 -19.98 7.01
N MET A 125 11.36 -19.73 7.20
CA MET A 125 10.40 -20.77 7.58
C MET A 125 10.29 -21.84 6.49
N VAL A 126 10.04 -21.45 5.23
CA VAL A 126 9.95 -22.41 4.11
C VAL A 126 11.26 -23.16 3.92
N GLN A 127 12.41 -22.47 3.97
CA GLN A 127 13.73 -23.10 3.88
C GLN A 127 13.94 -24.19 4.95
N ASP A 128 13.54 -23.88 6.21
CA ASP A 128 13.67 -24.84 7.30
C ASP A 128 12.64 -25.99 7.21
N MET A 129 11.46 -25.75 6.59
CA MET A 129 10.43 -26.78 6.35
C MET A 129 10.85 -27.76 5.25
N THR A 130 11.42 -27.24 4.16
CA THR A 130 11.80 -28.04 2.98
C THR A 130 13.18 -28.66 3.10
N GLY A 131 14.02 -28.21 4.04
CA GLY A 131 15.42 -28.61 4.15
C GLY A 131 16.27 -28.21 2.93
N GLY A 132 15.74 -27.33 2.07
CA GLY A 132 16.32 -26.92 0.80
C GLY A 132 16.82 -25.48 0.76
N LEU A 133 17.64 -25.17 -0.25
CA LEU A 133 18.01 -23.80 -0.60
C LEU A 133 16.82 -23.18 -1.36
N VAL A 134 16.16 -22.23 -0.74
CA VAL A 134 15.18 -21.39 -1.42
C VAL A 134 15.93 -20.36 -2.26
N ASN A 135 15.44 -20.06 -3.46
CA ASN A 135 16.06 -19.10 -4.37
C ASN A 135 16.55 -17.83 -3.66
N HIS A 136 17.77 -17.39 -3.95
CA HIS A 136 18.47 -16.31 -3.24
C HIS A 136 18.24 -14.92 -3.84
N ALA A 137 17.26 -14.74 -4.75
CA ALA A 137 16.94 -13.43 -5.27
C ALA A 137 16.63 -12.44 -4.12
N THR A 138 17.25 -11.27 -4.16
CA THR A 138 16.92 -10.20 -3.22
C THR A 138 15.52 -9.70 -3.57
N PRO A 139 14.56 -9.70 -2.62
CA PRO A 139 13.21 -9.26 -2.93
C PRO A 139 13.19 -7.77 -3.25
N ASP A 140 12.48 -7.37 -4.27
CA ASP A 140 12.12 -5.97 -4.49
C ASP A 140 11.01 -5.57 -3.50
N LEU A 141 11.42 -5.22 -2.28
CA LEU A 141 10.49 -4.79 -1.23
C LEU A 141 9.75 -3.49 -1.59
N ARG A 142 10.38 -2.62 -2.39
CA ARG A 142 9.75 -1.36 -2.81
C ARG A 142 8.63 -1.64 -3.81
N GLY A 143 8.89 -2.42 -4.86
CA GLY A 143 7.86 -2.83 -5.82
C GLY A 143 6.73 -3.61 -5.15
N MET A 144 7.04 -4.49 -4.20
CA MET A 144 6.02 -5.20 -3.41
C MET A 144 5.13 -4.23 -2.61
N LEU A 145 5.70 -3.22 -1.94
CA LEU A 145 4.93 -2.23 -1.20
C LEU A 145 4.08 -1.35 -2.12
N GLN A 146 4.61 -0.96 -3.28
CA GLN A 146 3.85 -0.25 -4.31
C GLN A 146 2.67 -1.07 -4.83
N ALA A 147 2.88 -2.36 -5.10
CA ALA A 147 1.79 -3.27 -5.49
C ALA A 147 0.73 -3.46 -4.39
N MET A 148 1.11 -3.29 -3.12
CA MET A 148 0.19 -3.31 -1.98
C MET A 148 -0.54 -1.98 -1.75
N ASP A 149 -0.16 -0.88 -2.42
CA ASP A 149 -0.83 0.42 -2.33
C ASP A 149 -2.15 0.47 -3.10
N THR A 150 -2.70 -0.69 -3.43
CA THR A 150 -4.03 -0.85 -4.02
C THR A 150 -5.13 -0.52 -3.01
N VAL A 151 -6.31 -0.21 -3.54
CA VAL A 151 -7.50 0.04 -2.72
C VAL A 151 -7.96 -1.27 -2.09
N TRP A 152 -7.77 -1.40 -0.79
CA TRP A 152 -8.40 -2.43 0.02
C TRP A 152 -9.09 -1.79 1.23
N ALA A 153 -10.19 -2.33 1.73
CA ALA A 153 -10.95 -1.76 2.85
C ALA A 153 -11.32 -0.26 2.67
N GLY A 154 -11.67 0.15 1.46
CA GLY A 154 -12.18 1.50 1.14
C GLY A 154 -11.13 2.57 0.87
N GLY A 155 -9.86 2.21 0.70
CA GLY A 155 -8.77 3.13 0.34
C GLY A 155 -7.40 2.55 0.63
N ASN A 156 -6.34 3.12 0.03
CA ASN A 156 -4.98 2.82 0.42
C ASN A 156 -4.65 3.45 1.78
N TYR A 157 -3.50 3.12 2.38
CA TYR A 157 -3.15 3.59 3.72
C TYR A 157 -3.03 5.13 3.80
N SER A 158 -2.44 5.77 2.80
CA SER A 158 -2.28 7.22 2.73
C SER A 158 -3.64 7.92 2.70
N ALA A 159 -4.54 7.53 1.80
CA ALA A 159 -5.90 8.10 1.72
C ALA A 159 -6.66 7.96 3.05
N ARG A 160 -6.48 6.85 3.77
CA ARG A 160 -7.11 6.65 5.08
C ARG A 160 -6.49 7.53 6.18
N ILE A 161 -5.17 7.79 6.13
CA ILE A 161 -4.51 8.74 7.03
C ILE A 161 -5.10 10.13 6.82
N TRP A 162 -5.11 10.62 5.59
CA TRP A 162 -5.60 11.95 5.26
C TRP A 162 -7.07 12.12 5.59
N LYS A 163 -7.92 11.13 5.31
CA LYS A 163 -9.32 11.13 5.72
C LYS A 163 -9.52 11.22 7.25
N ASN A 164 -8.69 10.52 8.02
CA ASN A 164 -8.75 10.60 9.49
C ASN A 164 -8.30 11.97 9.99
N THR A 165 -7.23 12.52 9.41
CA THR A 165 -6.69 13.84 9.76
C THR A 165 -7.66 14.96 9.41
N GLU A 166 -8.28 14.90 8.23
CA GLU A 166 -9.29 15.85 7.78
C GLU A 166 -10.53 15.83 8.70
N ARG A 167 -11.04 14.65 9.04
CA ARG A 167 -12.15 14.51 9.99
C ARG A 167 -11.80 15.08 11.37
N LEU A 168 -10.56 14.91 11.83
CA LEU A 168 -10.09 15.50 13.08
C LEU A 168 -10.03 17.02 12.98
N ALA A 169 -9.56 17.58 11.85
CA ALA A 169 -9.52 19.01 11.57
C ALA A 169 -10.93 19.62 11.58
N GLU A 170 -11.88 19.01 10.88
CA GLU A 170 -13.28 19.43 10.83
C GLU A 170 -13.93 19.44 12.22
N THR A 171 -13.75 18.34 13.00
CA THR A 171 -14.28 18.24 14.35
C THR A 171 -13.71 19.30 15.27
N LEU A 172 -12.38 19.48 15.26
CA LEU A 172 -11.70 20.52 16.05
C LEU A 172 -12.16 21.92 15.66
N SER A 173 -12.23 22.22 14.35
CA SER A 173 -12.66 23.51 13.86
C SER A 173 -14.06 23.84 14.35
N SER A 174 -15.01 22.91 14.20
CA SER A 174 -16.40 23.09 14.64
C SER A 174 -16.51 23.31 16.16
N GLU A 175 -15.85 22.46 16.96
CA GLU A 175 -15.98 22.49 18.41
C GLU A 175 -15.23 23.68 19.05
N ILE A 176 -14.05 24.04 18.55
CA ILE A 176 -13.28 25.18 19.05
C ILE A 176 -13.94 26.48 18.65
N GLU A 177 -14.47 26.59 17.40
CA GLU A 177 -15.25 27.76 16.98
C GLU A 177 -16.51 27.95 17.84
N ALA A 178 -17.29 26.88 18.04
CA ALA A 178 -18.47 26.92 18.90
C ALA A 178 -18.13 27.28 20.36
N ALA A 179 -17.02 26.75 20.88
CA ALA A 179 -16.54 27.08 22.21
C ALA A 179 -16.09 28.56 22.30
N PHE A 180 -15.39 29.03 21.28
CA PHE A 180 -14.96 30.43 21.19
C PHE A 180 -16.16 31.39 21.12
N LEU A 181 -17.12 31.15 20.21
CA LEU A 181 -18.29 31.97 20.03
C LEU A 181 -19.23 31.99 21.26
N SER A 182 -19.29 30.88 21.99
CA SER A 182 -20.06 30.76 23.24
C SER A 182 -19.33 31.25 24.51
N GLY A 183 -18.13 31.85 24.36
CA GLY A 183 -17.34 32.37 25.47
C GLY A 183 -16.81 31.34 26.46
N LYS A 184 -16.61 30.08 26.02
CA LYS A 184 -16.01 29.06 26.88
C LYS A 184 -14.57 29.41 27.23
N SER A 185 -14.15 29.05 28.43
CA SER A 185 -12.80 29.31 28.92
C SER A 185 -11.74 28.61 28.06
N VAL A 186 -10.55 29.21 27.97
CA VAL A 186 -9.36 28.63 27.32
C VAL A 186 -9.07 27.21 27.82
N ARG A 187 -9.28 26.96 29.13
CA ARG A 187 -9.09 25.63 29.71
C ARG A 187 -10.04 24.60 29.09
N ARG A 188 -11.32 24.93 28.92
CA ARG A 188 -12.27 24.03 28.25
C ARG A 188 -11.92 23.77 26.79
N MET A 189 -11.45 24.76 26.07
CA MET A 189 -10.95 24.57 24.69
C MET A 189 -9.72 23.66 24.67
N ALA A 190 -8.79 23.84 25.59
CA ALA A 190 -7.63 22.96 25.74
C ALA A 190 -8.03 21.50 26.05
N ASP A 191 -8.98 21.31 26.98
CA ASP A 191 -9.50 19.98 27.33
C ASP A 191 -10.14 19.30 26.10
N THR A 192 -10.92 20.06 25.31
CA THR A 192 -11.50 19.59 24.03
C THR A 192 -10.40 19.16 23.04
N ILE A 193 -9.39 19.99 22.86
CA ILE A 193 -8.24 19.67 21.97
C ILE A 193 -7.61 18.35 22.40
N MET A 194 -7.25 18.22 23.67
CA MET A 194 -6.59 17.00 24.19
C MET A 194 -7.46 15.75 23.99
N GLU A 195 -8.77 15.85 24.23
CA GLU A 195 -9.72 14.75 24.02
C GLU A 195 -9.76 14.33 22.54
N ARG A 196 -9.93 15.28 21.61
CA ARG A 196 -10.06 14.99 20.18
C ARG A 196 -8.78 14.43 19.58
N PHE A 197 -7.62 14.92 19.98
CA PHE A 197 -6.34 14.32 19.60
C PHE A 197 -6.18 12.90 20.14
N GLY A 198 -6.68 12.61 21.35
CA GLY A 198 -6.73 11.26 21.89
C GLY A 198 -7.62 10.31 21.05
N VAL A 199 -8.74 10.80 20.53
CA VAL A 199 -9.60 10.05 19.58
C VAL A 199 -8.86 9.85 18.24
N GLY A 200 -8.25 10.90 17.70
CA GLY A 200 -7.46 10.86 16.48
C GLY A 200 -6.30 9.86 16.57
N TYR A 201 -5.58 9.84 17.68
CA TYR A 201 -4.51 8.86 17.93
C TYR A 201 -5.03 7.42 17.91
N ARG A 202 -6.17 7.12 18.55
CA ARG A 202 -6.75 5.78 18.52
C ARG A 202 -7.13 5.34 17.10
N ALA A 203 -7.60 6.26 16.27
CA ALA A 203 -7.87 5.99 14.86
C ALA A 203 -6.59 5.67 14.06
N ALA A 204 -5.51 6.44 14.29
CA ALA A 204 -4.20 6.19 13.69
C ALA A 204 -3.58 4.88 14.18
N GLU A 205 -3.69 4.57 15.47
CA GLU A 205 -3.25 3.30 16.05
C GLU A 205 -3.94 2.10 15.38
N CYS A 206 -5.26 2.16 15.25
CA CYS A 206 -6.04 1.13 14.58
C CYS A 206 -5.59 0.94 13.12
N LEU A 207 -5.35 2.03 12.42
CA LEU A 207 -4.86 2.01 11.03
C LEU A 207 -3.48 1.36 10.95
N VAL A 208 -2.52 1.79 11.76
CA VAL A 208 -1.14 1.24 11.76
C VAL A 208 -1.15 -0.25 12.07
N ARG A 209 -1.88 -0.70 13.08
CA ARG A 209 -1.97 -2.13 13.42
C ARG A 209 -2.58 -2.96 12.28
N THR A 210 -3.60 -2.43 11.62
CA THR A 210 -4.27 -3.09 10.50
C THR A 210 -3.37 -3.15 9.28
N GLU A 211 -2.66 -2.06 8.96
CA GLU A 211 -1.65 -2.03 7.88
C GLU A 211 -0.48 -2.97 8.15
N THR A 212 0.01 -3.02 9.39
CA THR A 212 1.07 -3.96 9.80
C THR A 212 0.65 -5.41 9.51
N SER A 213 -0.57 -5.78 9.89
CA SER A 213 -1.11 -7.12 9.61
C SER A 213 -1.26 -7.37 8.10
N TYR A 214 -1.73 -6.39 7.33
CA TYR A 214 -1.86 -6.48 5.89
C TYR A 214 -0.51 -6.71 5.20
N VAL A 215 0.46 -5.83 5.46
CA VAL A 215 1.80 -5.90 4.86
C VAL A 215 2.49 -7.21 5.25
N GLN A 216 2.40 -7.61 6.52
CA GLN A 216 2.99 -8.87 6.99
C GLN A 216 2.47 -10.07 6.21
N ASN A 217 1.16 -10.23 6.12
CA ASN A 217 0.56 -11.42 5.48
C ASN A 217 0.79 -11.44 3.97
N ARG A 218 0.68 -10.29 3.29
CA ARG A 218 0.97 -10.19 1.85
C ARG A 218 2.45 -10.47 1.54
N THR A 219 3.34 -9.95 2.35
CA THR A 219 4.79 -10.15 2.18
C THR A 219 5.19 -11.60 2.49
N ALA A 220 4.59 -12.22 3.51
CA ALA A 220 4.80 -13.63 3.80
C ALA A 220 4.32 -14.51 2.64
N ALA A 221 3.12 -14.23 2.12
CA ALA A 221 2.56 -14.94 0.96
C ALA A 221 3.48 -14.85 -0.25
N ARG A 222 3.98 -13.65 -0.56
CA ARG A 222 4.95 -13.48 -1.66
C ARG A 222 6.20 -14.33 -1.45
N SER A 223 6.73 -14.37 -0.23
CA SER A 223 7.89 -15.24 0.07
C SER A 223 7.57 -16.74 -0.09
N TYR A 224 6.31 -17.15 0.14
CA TYR A 224 5.86 -18.52 -0.10
C TYR A 224 5.76 -18.83 -1.59
N GLU A 225 5.22 -17.89 -2.38
CA GLU A 225 5.19 -17.98 -3.86
C GLU A 225 6.61 -18.09 -4.43
N ASP A 226 7.52 -17.22 -4.01
CA ASP A 226 8.92 -17.22 -4.44
C ASP A 226 9.65 -18.54 -4.07
N ALA A 227 9.15 -19.26 -3.07
CA ALA A 227 9.63 -20.57 -2.65
C ALA A 227 8.89 -21.75 -3.32
N GLY A 228 7.97 -21.48 -4.26
CA GLY A 228 7.22 -22.51 -4.99
C GLY A 228 6.02 -23.08 -4.25
N CYS A 229 5.59 -22.49 -3.13
CA CYS A 229 4.35 -22.90 -2.48
C CYS A 229 3.14 -22.40 -3.30
N THR A 230 2.08 -23.19 -3.33
CA THR A 230 0.82 -22.85 -4.03
C THR A 230 -0.32 -22.53 -3.09
N GLU A 231 -0.23 -22.95 -1.82
CA GLU A 231 -1.29 -22.80 -0.82
C GLU A 231 -0.76 -22.23 0.49
N TYR A 232 -1.66 -21.60 1.25
CA TYR A 232 -1.44 -21.19 2.61
C TYR A 232 -2.58 -21.62 3.53
N GLU A 233 -2.26 -21.81 4.81
CA GLU A 233 -3.21 -22.07 5.89
C GLU A 233 -3.36 -20.82 6.76
N VAL A 234 -4.60 -20.45 7.09
CA VAL A 234 -4.88 -19.33 8.02
C VAL A 234 -4.65 -19.78 9.45
N LEU A 235 -3.83 -19.01 10.18
CA LEU A 235 -3.58 -19.18 11.59
C LEU A 235 -4.14 -18.01 12.39
N THR A 236 -4.99 -18.29 13.36
CA THR A 236 -5.57 -17.27 14.25
C THR A 236 -4.92 -17.30 15.63
N ALA A 237 -4.89 -16.16 16.30
CA ALA A 237 -4.22 -16.02 17.60
C ALA A 237 -4.82 -16.86 18.74
N GLN A 238 -6.05 -17.38 18.59
CA GLN A 238 -6.77 -18.26 19.53
C GLN A 238 -6.76 -17.79 21.00
N ASP A 239 -6.82 -16.48 21.23
CA ASP A 239 -6.88 -15.89 22.55
C ASP A 239 -8.26 -15.26 22.83
N ARG A 240 -8.43 -14.67 24.03
CA ARG A 240 -9.69 -14.02 24.45
C ARG A 240 -10.10 -12.82 23.56
N ARG A 241 -9.20 -12.29 22.74
CA ARG A 241 -9.45 -11.17 21.81
C ARG A 241 -9.76 -11.65 20.39
N THR A 242 -9.70 -12.95 20.13
CA THR A 242 -10.02 -13.53 18.83
C THR A 242 -11.53 -13.48 18.62
N CYS A 243 -11.98 -12.76 17.60
CA CYS A 243 -13.40 -12.66 17.28
C CYS A 243 -13.93 -13.98 16.69
N GLN A 244 -15.25 -14.17 16.73
CA GLN A 244 -15.88 -15.39 16.21
C GLN A 244 -15.64 -15.61 14.72
N TYR A 245 -15.53 -14.54 13.93
CA TYR A 245 -15.23 -14.64 12.51
C TYR A 245 -13.82 -15.21 12.29
N CYS A 246 -12.81 -14.62 12.94
CA CYS A 246 -11.45 -15.12 12.87
C CYS A 246 -11.33 -16.56 13.35
N ALA A 247 -11.97 -16.91 14.48
CA ALA A 247 -11.94 -18.27 15.01
C ALA A 247 -12.40 -19.32 13.98
N LYS A 248 -13.41 -18.99 13.15
CA LYS A 248 -13.92 -19.84 12.06
C LYS A 248 -12.97 -19.96 10.86
N GLN A 249 -12.00 -19.08 10.73
CA GLN A 249 -11.00 -19.11 9.64
C GLN A 249 -9.77 -19.96 9.99
N ASN A 250 -9.59 -20.30 11.27
CA ASN A 250 -8.41 -21.04 11.72
C ASN A 250 -8.30 -22.41 11.04
N GLY A 251 -7.12 -22.70 10.48
CA GLY A 251 -6.83 -23.96 9.80
C GLY A 251 -7.38 -24.08 8.37
N LYS A 252 -8.12 -23.07 7.87
CA LYS A 252 -8.57 -23.11 6.47
C LYS A 252 -7.42 -22.86 5.52
N ARG A 253 -7.42 -23.59 4.42
CA ARG A 253 -6.42 -23.50 3.35
C ARG A 253 -6.99 -22.85 2.12
N TYR A 254 -6.16 -22.07 1.45
CA TYR A 254 -6.50 -21.33 0.24
C TYR A 254 -5.30 -21.26 -0.70
N LEU A 255 -5.56 -21.10 -1.99
CA LEU A 255 -4.54 -20.87 -3.00
C LEU A 255 -3.91 -19.47 -2.82
N LEU A 256 -2.58 -19.37 -2.89
CA LEU A 256 -1.85 -18.09 -2.87
C LEU A 256 -2.30 -17.17 -4.01
N ALA A 257 -2.49 -17.71 -5.20
CA ALA A 257 -2.95 -16.95 -6.37
C ALA A 257 -4.31 -16.25 -6.18
N THR A 258 -5.14 -16.70 -5.24
CA THR A 258 -6.46 -16.12 -4.96
C THR A 258 -6.50 -15.33 -3.65
N MET A 259 -5.33 -15.04 -3.07
CA MET A 259 -5.22 -14.39 -1.78
C MET A 259 -5.79 -12.97 -1.79
N GLN A 260 -6.83 -12.73 -0.99
CA GLN A 260 -7.50 -11.45 -0.87
C GLN A 260 -7.74 -11.09 0.60
N ALA A 261 -7.15 -9.97 1.03
CA ALA A 261 -7.31 -9.47 2.40
C ALA A 261 -8.78 -9.11 2.69
N GLY A 262 -9.26 -9.52 3.87
CA GLY A 262 -10.64 -9.32 4.28
C GLY A 262 -11.59 -10.46 3.90
N GLU A 263 -11.26 -11.27 2.91
CA GLU A 263 -12.08 -12.38 2.41
C GLU A 263 -11.53 -13.74 2.85
N ASN A 264 -10.41 -14.15 2.28
CA ASN A 264 -9.78 -15.43 2.56
C ASN A 264 -8.42 -15.29 3.29
N ALA A 265 -7.90 -14.07 3.41
CA ALA A 265 -6.62 -13.77 4.07
C ALA A 265 -6.75 -12.65 5.11
N PRO A 266 -5.92 -12.68 6.19
CA PRO A 266 -5.83 -11.57 7.13
C PRO A 266 -5.22 -10.31 6.48
N PRO A 267 -5.56 -9.11 7.01
CA PRO A 267 -6.49 -8.86 8.12
C PRO A 267 -7.94 -8.98 7.68
N PHE A 268 -8.77 -9.65 8.47
CA PHE A 268 -10.20 -9.81 8.21
C PHE A 268 -11.04 -8.63 8.71
N HIS A 269 -10.49 -7.84 9.63
CA HIS A 269 -11.13 -6.67 10.25
C HIS A 269 -10.06 -5.75 10.85
N PRO A 270 -10.40 -4.51 11.23
CA PRO A 270 -9.47 -3.63 11.95
C PRO A 270 -8.87 -4.29 13.19
N ASN A 271 -7.55 -4.06 13.43
CA ASN A 271 -6.76 -4.67 14.50
C ASN A 271 -6.69 -6.22 14.48
N CYS A 272 -6.88 -6.84 13.31
CA CYS A 272 -6.73 -8.29 13.16
C CYS A 272 -5.29 -8.73 13.43
N ARG A 273 -5.14 -9.86 14.18
CA ARG A 273 -3.84 -10.44 14.56
C ARG A 273 -3.61 -11.83 13.97
N CYS A 274 -4.43 -12.22 12.99
CA CYS A 274 -4.27 -13.49 12.29
C CYS A 274 -3.08 -13.43 11.34
N THR A 275 -2.48 -14.57 11.07
CA THR A 275 -1.37 -14.72 10.12
C THR A 275 -1.61 -15.92 9.19
N VAL A 276 -0.67 -16.16 8.28
CA VAL A 276 -0.72 -17.29 7.36
C VAL A 276 0.54 -18.16 7.48
N LEU A 277 0.37 -19.44 7.18
CA LEU A 277 1.42 -20.46 7.12
C LEU A 277 1.52 -21.00 5.71
N PRO A 278 2.73 -21.32 5.19
CA PRO A 278 2.85 -22.04 3.93
C PRO A 278 2.35 -23.46 4.11
N VAL A 279 1.66 -23.98 3.09
CA VAL A 279 1.38 -25.41 2.98
C VAL A 279 2.50 -26.02 2.14
N VAL A 280 3.26 -26.91 2.74
CA VAL A 280 4.35 -27.66 2.09
C VAL A 280 3.92 -29.12 2.02
N GLU A 281 3.80 -29.67 0.82
CA GLU A 281 3.49 -31.09 0.64
C GLU A 281 4.67 -31.95 1.08
N GLU A 282 4.42 -32.89 1.99
CA GLU A 282 5.43 -33.90 2.37
C GLU A 282 5.60 -34.89 1.20
N GLY A 283 6.74 -34.81 0.49
CA GLY A 283 7.13 -35.92 -0.38
C GLY A 283 7.29 -35.65 -1.87
N THR A 284 7.36 -34.42 -2.34
CA THR A 284 7.78 -34.18 -3.72
C THR A 284 9.29 -33.90 -3.80
N GLU A 285 10.05 -34.92 -4.22
CA GLU A 285 11.46 -34.78 -4.66
C GLU A 285 11.61 -33.89 -5.92
N THR A 286 10.56 -33.21 -6.33
CA THR A 286 10.52 -32.37 -7.53
C THR A 286 11.36 -31.09 -7.42
N GLY A 287 11.72 -30.65 -6.22
CA GLY A 287 12.60 -29.49 -6.03
C GLY A 287 14.08 -29.71 -6.42
N LYS A 288 14.53 -30.95 -6.56
CA LYS A 288 15.94 -31.25 -6.91
C LYS A 288 16.18 -31.38 -8.42
N ALA A 289 15.18 -31.70 -9.20
CA ALA A 289 15.32 -31.92 -10.64
C ALA A 289 15.12 -30.64 -11.47
N GLU A 290 14.36 -29.66 -10.98
CA GLU A 290 14.18 -28.38 -11.67
C GLU A 290 15.26 -27.35 -11.37
N ALA A 291 15.85 -27.36 -10.15
CA ALA A 291 16.97 -26.47 -9.81
C ALA A 291 18.24 -26.74 -10.64
N ALA A 292 18.43 -27.97 -11.14
CA ALA A 292 19.60 -28.32 -11.98
C ALA A 292 19.43 -27.96 -13.46
N LYS A 293 18.23 -27.55 -13.90
CA LYS A 293 17.95 -27.12 -15.28
C LYS A 293 17.84 -25.60 -15.48
N GLN A 294 17.90 -24.82 -14.40
CA GLN A 294 17.74 -23.35 -14.46
C GLN A 294 19.05 -22.54 -14.35
N GLU A 295 20.22 -23.22 -14.39
CA GLU A 295 21.51 -22.50 -14.33
C GLU A 295 22.01 -21.94 -15.66
N GLU A 296 21.21 -22.02 -16.72
CA GLU A 296 21.68 -21.60 -18.06
C GLU A 296 20.75 -20.65 -18.85
N ILE A 297 19.80 -19.94 -18.24
CA ILE A 297 19.13 -18.85 -18.97
C ILE A 297 18.77 -17.71 -17.99
N GLY A 298 19.64 -16.72 -17.88
CA GLY A 298 19.21 -15.39 -17.40
C GLY A 298 18.40 -14.72 -18.50
N PHE A 299 17.08 -14.70 -18.36
CA PHE A 299 16.19 -13.68 -18.94
C PHE A 299 14.73 -13.90 -18.51
N ALA A 300 13.97 -12.82 -18.47
CA ALA A 300 12.61 -12.62 -17.98
C ALA A 300 11.65 -13.80 -18.24
N VAL A 301 10.96 -14.27 -17.17
CA VAL A 301 9.95 -15.33 -17.26
C VAL A 301 8.59 -14.71 -17.60
N ALA A 302 8.26 -14.70 -18.89
CA ALA A 302 6.86 -14.73 -19.29
C ALA A 302 6.33 -16.16 -19.06
N THR A 303 5.13 -16.31 -18.51
CA THR A 303 4.51 -17.61 -18.25
C THR A 303 4.28 -18.35 -19.56
N THR A 304 5.20 -19.26 -19.90
CA THR A 304 5.00 -20.18 -21.00
C THR A 304 4.04 -21.29 -20.56
N GLY A 305 2.89 -21.36 -21.20
CA GLY A 305 2.04 -22.55 -21.12
C GLY A 305 2.81 -23.81 -21.58
N LYS A 306 2.32 -25.02 -21.26
CA LYS A 306 2.92 -26.31 -21.62
C LYS A 306 3.29 -26.50 -23.10
N SER A 307 2.90 -25.56 -23.98
CA SER A 307 3.17 -25.54 -25.44
C SER A 307 4.39 -24.71 -25.84
N GLY A 308 5.05 -23.98 -24.94
CA GLY A 308 6.12 -23.01 -25.27
C GLY A 308 5.61 -21.70 -25.91
N ILE A 309 4.29 -21.48 -25.97
CA ILE A 309 3.64 -20.29 -26.50
C ILE A 309 3.41 -19.29 -25.35
N ILE A 310 3.80 -18.04 -25.57
CA ILE A 310 3.59 -16.93 -24.61
C ILE A 310 2.12 -16.51 -24.69
N LYS A 311 1.46 -16.40 -23.51
CA LYS A 311 0.10 -15.87 -23.41
C LYS A 311 0.12 -14.47 -22.80
N ALA A 312 -0.73 -13.59 -23.31
CA ALA A 312 -0.92 -12.28 -22.73
C ALA A 312 -1.60 -12.36 -21.35
N ASP A 313 -1.11 -11.56 -20.41
CA ASP A 313 -1.71 -11.39 -19.09
C ASP A 313 -2.96 -10.51 -19.17
N ARG A 314 -3.02 -9.62 -20.19
CA ARG A 314 -4.11 -8.69 -20.40
C ARG A 314 -4.34 -8.42 -21.87
N VAL A 315 -5.62 -8.24 -22.24
CA VAL A 315 -6.03 -7.81 -23.59
C VAL A 315 -6.64 -6.42 -23.51
N ILE A 316 -6.22 -5.53 -24.41
CA ILE A 316 -6.77 -4.18 -24.57
C ILE A 316 -7.27 -3.95 -26.00
N SER A 317 -8.17 -2.99 -26.17
CA SER A 317 -8.71 -2.57 -27.46
C SER A 317 -8.79 -1.05 -27.53
N GLY A 318 -8.87 -0.47 -28.72
CA GLY A 318 -9.03 0.98 -28.94
C GLY A 318 -8.11 1.54 -30.02
N HIS A 319 -8.06 2.88 -30.16
CA HIS A 319 -7.25 3.54 -31.20
C HIS A 319 -5.75 3.58 -30.94
N SER A 320 -5.28 3.14 -29.79
CA SER A 320 -3.85 3.17 -29.41
C SER A 320 -3.31 1.75 -29.31
N THR A 321 -2.16 1.49 -29.89
CA THR A 321 -1.40 0.24 -29.69
C THR A 321 -1.01 0.06 -28.22
N THR A 322 -0.37 -1.08 -27.86
CA THR A 322 0.09 -1.34 -26.50
C THR A 322 0.84 -0.13 -25.89
N PRO A 323 0.54 0.28 -24.64
CA PRO A 323 1.09 1.49 -24.03
C PRO A 323 2.61 1.43 -23.89
N LYS A 324 3.27 2.59 -23.73
CA LYS A 324 4.74 2.66 -23.51
C LYS A 324 5.16 2.24 -22.11
N LYS A 325 4.24 2.31 -21.13
CA LYS A 325 4.44 1.93 -19.73
C LYS A 325 3.22 1.15 -19.26
N ALA A 326 3.44 0.09 -18.50
CA ALA A 326 2.40 -0.75 -17.92
C ALA A 326 2.85 -1.30 -16.55
N GLU A 327 2.18 -2.32 -16.04
CA GLU A 327 2.64 -3.04 -14.89
C GLU A 327 3.97 -3.78 -15.19
N PRO A 328 4.85 -3.95 -14.20
CA PRO A 328 6.10 -4.70 -14.37
C PRO A 328 5.88 -6.14 -14.83
N ASN A 329 6.75 -6.60 -15.75
CA ASN A 329 6.81 -7.98 -16.26
C ASN A 329 5.49 -8.51 -16.86
N VAL A 330 4.62 -7.62 -17.37
CA VAL A 330 3.34 -8.00 -17.99
C VAL A 330 3.49 -8.17 -19.50
N VAL A 331 2.68 -9.04 -20.07
CA VAL A 331 2.47 -9.17 -21.52
C VAL A 331 1.07 -8.68 -21.84
N ILE A 332 0.95 -7.73 -22.78
CA ILE A 332 -0.33 -7.11 -23.14
C ILE A 332 -0.58 -7.31 -24.63
N ASP A 333 -1.72 -7.91 -24.97
CA ASP A 333 -2.22 -7.97 -26.34
C ASP A 333 -3.13 -6.77 -26.62
N HIS A 334 -2.92 -6.13 -27.76
CA HIS A 334 -3.86 -5.20 -28.34
C HIS A 334 -4.65 -5.90 -29.44
N VAL A 335 -5.97 -5.72 -29.44
CA VAL A 335 -6.85 -6.28 -30.47
C VAL A 335 -7.49 -5.18 -31.31
N ASP A 336 -7.56 -5.44 -32.61
CA ASP A 336 -8.22 -4.58 -33.58
C ASP A 336 -9.77 -4.62 -33.43
N GLU A 337 -10.47 -3.87 -34.31
CA GLU A 337 -11.93 -3.81 -34.33
C GLU A 337 -12.59 -5.15 -34.67
N ASN A 338 -11.84 -6.11 -35.22
CA ASN A 338 -12.31 -7.46 -35.57
C ASN A 338 -12.02 -8.47 -34.47
N GLY A 339 -11.34 -8.05 -33.38
CA GLY A 339 -10.95 -8.91 -32.27
C GLY A 339 -9.66 -9.72 -32.53
N SER A 340 -8.91 -9.41 -33.60
CA SER A 340 -7.62 -10.04 -33.90
C SER A 340 -6.49 -9.28 -33.18
N VAL A 341 -5.51 -10.02 -32.66
CA VAL A 341 -4.34 -9.39 -32.02
C VAL A 341 -3.48 -8.74 -33.11
N ASP A 342 -3.34 -7.43 -33.07
CA ASP A 342 -2.49 -6.64 -33.99
C ASP A 342 -1.15 -6.26 -33.38
N ALA A 343 -1.02 -6.28 -32.03
CA ALA A 343 0.24 -6.07 -31.34
C ALA A 343 0.28 -6.77 -29.98
N ARG A 344 1.44 -7.34 -29.63
CA ARG A 344 1.77 -7.88 -28.31
C ARG A 344 2.94 -7.12 -27.70
N GLY A 345 2.74 -6.45 -26.56
CA GLY A 345 3.75 -5.67 -25.83
C GLY A 345 4.32 -6.42 -24.63
N PHE A 346 5.63 -6.36 -24.46
CA PHE A 346 6.38 -6.96 -23.36
C PHE A 346 6.98 -5.84 -22.50
N TYR A 347 6.85 -5.95 -21.21
CA TYR A 347 7.28 -4.92 -20.26
C TYR A 347 8.29 -5.48 -19.27
N ASP A 348 9.33 -4.70 -18.99
CA ASP A 348 10.38 -5.05 -18.06
C ASP A 348 9.95 -4.92 -16.59
N ALA A 349 10.89 -5.17 -15.68
CA ALA A 349 10.68 -5.08 -14.24
C ALA A 349 10.35 -3.66 -13.72
N ASP A 350 10.62 -2.63 -14.53
CA ASP A 350 10.30 -1.24 -14.23
C ASP A 350 8.97 -0.79 -14.88
N GLY A 351 8.28 -1.73 -15.56
CA GLY A 351 7.04 -1.47 -16.28
C GLY A 351 7.25 -0.64 -17.57
N LEU A 352 8.49 -0.55 -18.06
CA LEU A 352 8.81 0.09 -19.33
C LEU A 352 8.70 -0.94 -20.45
N LYS A 353 8.14 -0.55 -21.60
CA LYS A 353 8.05 -1.45 -22.73
C LYS A 353 9.45 -1.83 -23.22
N GLU A 354 9.80 -3.10 -23.11
CA GLU A 354 11.08 -3.64 -23.59
C GLU A 354 11.02 -3.90 -25.09
N ARG A 355 9.94 -4.52 -25.55
CA ARG A 355 9.68 -4.83 -26.95
C ARG A 355 8.19 -4.93 -27.22
N ASP A 356 7.82 -4.88 -28.50
CA ASP A 356 6.52 -5.34 -28.98
C ASP A 356 6.66 -6.12 -30.29
N ILE A 357 5.65 -6.96 -30.55
CA ILE A 357 5.50 -7.72 -31.79
C ILE A 357 4.23 -7.21 -32.45
N HIS A 358 4.34 -6.81 -33.70
CA HIS A 358 3.22 -6.44 -34.55
C HIS A 358 2.95 -7.54 -35.59
N THR A 359 1.69 -7.86 -35.80
CA THR A 359 1.26 -8.97 -36.66
C THR A 359 1.03 -8.54 -38.10
N THR A 360 1.15 -7.23 -38.42
CA THR A 360 0.87 -6.66 -39.73
C THR A 360 1.89 -5.56 -40.08
N ASP A 361 1.92 -5.16 -41.33
CA ASP A 361 2.72 -4.05 -41.88
C ASP A 361 2.09 -2.65 -41.65
N HIS A 362 0.95 -2.58 -40.95
CA HIS A 362 0.15 -1.37 -40.75
C HIS A 362 -0.23 -0.65 -42.06
N GLY A 363 -0.39 -1.40 -43.17
CA GLY A 363 -0.68 -0.86 -44.50
C GLY A 363 0.51 -0.16 -45.17
N ASN A 364 1.72 -0.39 -44.65
CA ASN A 364 2.95 0.23 -45.22
C ASN A 364 4.07 -0.81 -45.48
N PRO A 365 3.92 -1.68 -46.47
CA PRO A 365 4.88 -2.76 -46.75
C PRO A 365 6.28 -2.27 -47.13
N LYS A 366 6.42 -1.01 -47.55
CA LYS A 366 7.75 -0.43 -47.81
C LYS A 366 8.55 -0.11 -46.57
N ARG A 367 7.85 0.18 -45.45
CA ARG A 367 8.47 0.45 -44.13
C ARG A 367 8.64 -0.81 -43.28
N HIS A 368 7.79 -1.80 -43.49
CA HIS A 368 7.77 -3.05 -42.76
C HIS A 368 7.83 -4.26 -43.69
N PRO A 369 8.98 -4.41 -44.47
CA PRO A 369 9.13 -5.49 -45.42
C PRO A 369 9.58 -6.81 -44.78
N TYR A 370 8.91 -7.18 -43.67
CA TYR A 370 9.26 -8.32 -42.84
C TYR A 370 8.18 -9.40 -42.91
N GLY A 371 8.59 -10.66 -42.81
CA GLY A 371 7.67 -11.81 -42.78
C GLY A 371 6.74 -11.90 -43.99
N GLU A 372 5.68 -12.72 -43.85
CA GLU A 372 4.69 -12.97 -44.92
C GLU A 372 3.61 -11.89 -44.95
N HIS A 373 3.25 -11.33 -43.78
CA HIS A 373 2.19 -10.33 -43.61
C HIS A 373 2.70 -9.00 -43.06
N GLY A 374 4.03 -8.81 -43.07
CA GLY A 374 4.69 -7.61 -42.56
C GLY A 374 4.90 -7.62 -41.05
N GLU A 375 4.76 -8.82 -40.42
CA GLU A 375 4.97 -9.01 -39.00
C GLU A 375 6.41 -8.68 -38.59
N HIS A 376 6.55 -7.84 -37.54
CA HIS A 376 7.84 -7.32 -37.12
C HIS A 376 7.91 -7.03 -35.62
N GLY A 377 9.15 -6.90 -35.12
CA GLY A 377 9.40 -6.53 -33.72
C GLY A 377 9.92 -5.11 -33.60
N HIS A 378 9.59 -4.47 -32.49
CA HIS A 378 10.27 -3.26 -32.08
C HIS A 378 10.96 -3.48 -30.75
N ASP A 379 12.22 -3.03 -30.63
CA ASP A 379 12.95 -2.99 -29.37
C ASP A 379 13.00 -1.56 -28.84
N TYR A 380 12.80 -1.40 -27.53
CA TYR A 380 12.76 -0.10 -26.87
C TYR A 380 13.96 0.04 -25.94
N GLN A 381 14.62 1.18 -25.99
CA GLN A 381 15.67 1.55 -25.04
C GLN A 381 15.28 2.83 -24.33
N TRP A 382 15.46 2.84 -23.01
CA TRP A 382 15.06 3.94 -22.17
C TRP A 382 16.27 4.62 -21.52
N ASN A 383 16.16 5.91 -21.22
CA ASN A 383 17.09 6.62 -20.37
C ASN A 383 16.79 6.36 -18.91
N THR A 384 17.72 6.65 -18.02
CA THR A 384 17.57 6.51 -16.57
C THR A 384 16.46 7.37 -15.97
N ASP A 385 16.02 8.42 -16.66
CA ASP A 385 14.90 9.28 -16.29
C ASP A 385 13.52 8.75 -16.76
N GLY A 386 13.50 7.57 -17.41
CA GLY A 386 12.29 6.96 -17.94
C GLY A 386 11.77 7.58 -19.24
N SER A 387 12.57 8.41 -19.92
CA SER A 387 12.29 8.89 -21.29
C SER A 387 12.78 7.89 -22.34
N LEU A 388 12.03 7.78 -23.45
CA LEU A 388 12.41 6.88 -24.55
C LEU A 388 13.69 7.36 -25.24
N LYS A 389 14.74 6.54 -25.20
CA LYS A 389 16.03 6.81 -25.86
C LYS A 389 16.00 6.39 -27.31
N ARG A 390 15.48 5.21 -27.65
CA ARG A 390 15.49 4.64 -28.98
C ARG A 390 14.35 3.63 -29.13
N LYS A 391 13.76 3.59 -30.33
CA LYS A 391 12.90 2.51 -30.82
C LYS A 391 13.55 1.97 -32.11
N ALA A 392 13.81 0.67 -32.20
CA ALA A 392 14.38 0.01 -33.37
C ALA A 392 13.37 -1.00 -33.91
N THR A 393 13.14 -0.99 -35.22
CA THR A 393 12.31 -1.97 -35.93
C THR A 393 13.19 -3.06 -36.49
N ARG A 394 12.78 -4.32 -36.36
CA ARG A 394 13.53 -5.48 -36.86
C ARG A 394 12.62 -6.63 -37.26
N GLU A 395 13.18 -7.59 -37.96
CA GLU A 395 12.53 -8.87 -38.20
C GLU A 395 12.40 -9.69 -36.90
N LEU A 396 11.37 -10.54 -36.83
CA LEU A 396 11.19 -11.49 -35.74
C LEU A 396 12.21 -12.62 -35.86
N THR A 397 12.76 -13.02 -34.73
CA THR A 397 13.59 -14.22 -34.62
C THR A 397 12.71 -15.49 -34.72
N ASP A 398 13.32 -16.63 -35.07
CA ASP A 398 12.62 -17.92 -35.12
C ASP A 398 12.03 -18.32 -33.77
N THR A 399 12.68 -17.94 -32.68
CA THR A 399 12.19 -18.16 -31.32
C THR A 399 10.95 -17.32 -31.05
N GLU A 400 10.96 -16.02 -31.38
CA GLU A 400 9.79 -15.15 -31.23
C GLU A 400 8.62 -15.59 -32.08
N ARG A 401 8.84 -16.06 -33.30
CA ARG A 401 7.81 -16.63 -34.17
C ARG A 401 7.18 -17.87 -33.54
N LYS A 402 7.99 -18.73 -32.93
CA LYS A 402 7.52 -19.94 -32.27
C LYS A 402 6.75 -19.62 -30.98
N GLU A 403 7.29 -18.74 -30.16
CA GLU A 403 6.69 -18.37 -28.86
C GLU A 403 5.41 -17.55 -28.99
N ASN A 404 5.20 -16.88 -30.12
CA ASN A 404 4.04 -16.03 -30.40
C ASN A 404 3.21 -16.56 -31.58
N SER A 405 3.30 -17.87 -31.90
CA SER A 405 2.58 -18.50 -33.00
C SER A 405 1.07 -18.53 -32.85
N ASP A 406 0.55 -18.12 -31.70
CA ASP A 406 -0.86 -17.94 -31.43
C ASP A 406 -1.45 -16.62 -31.95
N ILE A 407 -0.59 -15.67 -32.31
CA ILE A 407 -0.99 -14.34 -32.82
C ILE A 407 -0.45 -14.03 -34.22
N LEU A 408 0.55 -14.78 -34.71
CA LEU A 408 1.22 -14.57 -36.01
C LEU A 408 0.57 -15.31 -37.16
#